data_8df545dfa0b1ba2bd17892da0d72db00
#
_entry.id   8df545dfa0b1ba2bd17892da0d72db00
#
_cell.length_a   1.000
_cell.length_b   1.000
_cell.length_c   1.000
_cell.angle_alpha   90.00
_cell.angle_beta   90.00
_cell.angle_gamma   90.00
#
_symmetry.space_group_name_H-M   'P 1'
#
loop_
_entity.id
_entity.type
_entity.pdbx_description
1 polymer ?
#
loop_
_entity_poly.entity_id
_entity_poly.type
_entity_poly.pdbx_seq_one_letter_code
_entity_poly.pdbx_strand_id
1 'polypeptide(L)' 'MKTVLYNAIRCKHCGDVIESRYRHDYVFCSCGACAVDGGHDYLRRAFKHSRDEDYEELSIWKEEQEEEV' A
#
# COMPACT_ATOMS: atom_id res chain seq x y z
N MET A 1 4.47 7.21 16.47
CA MET A 1 4.24 7.75 15.12
C MET A 1 4.69 6.73 14.08
N LYS A 2 3.89 6.52 13.07
CA LYS A 2 4.14 5.49 12.07
C LYS A 2 4.71 6.11 10.80
N THR A 3 5.85 5.60 10.37
CA THR A 3 6.48 6.05 9.12
C THR A 3 6.40 4.93 8.09
N VAL A 4 5.81 5.23 6.94
CA VAL A 4 5.71 4.27 5.84
C VAL A 4 7.01 4.32 5.05
N LEU A 5 7.71 3.21 5.03
CA LEU A 5 8.98 3.08 4.29
C LEU A 5 8.75 2.58 2.86
N TYR A 6 7.73 1.76 2.68
CA TYR A 6 7.40 1.16 1.39
C TYR A 6 5.90 0.93 1.35
N ASN A 7 5.22 1.51 0.37
CA ASN A 7 3.77 1.44 0.22
C ASN A 7 3.45 0.67 -1.04
N ALA A 8 3.20 -0.62 -0.91
CA ALA A 8 3.03 -1.49 -2.07
C ALA A 8 2.11 -2.67 -1.78
N ILE A 9 1.56 -3.22 -2.85
CA ILE A 9 0.80 -4.46 -2.82
C ILE A 9 1.13 -5.29 -4.05
N ARG A 10 0.79 -6.59 -3.99
CA ARG A 10 0.78 -7.43 -5.16
C ARG A 10 -0.66 -7.85 -5.45
N CYS A 11 -1.12 -7.59 -6.67
CA CYS A 11 -2.44 -8.03 -7.11
C CYS A 11 -2.46 -9.55 -7.25
N LYS A 12 -3.45 -10.20 -6.65
CA LYS A 12 -3.58 -11.66 -6.73
C LYS A 12 -4.14 -12.13 -8.06
N HIS A 13 -4.76 -11.25 -8.82
CA HIS A 13 -5.37 -11.59 -10.11
C HIS A 13 -4.40 -11.48 -11.26
N CYS A 14 -3.63 -10.39 -11.33
CA CYS A 14 -2.69 -10.17 -12.43
C CYS A 14 -1.22 -10.32 -12.03
N GLY A 15 -0.93 -10.43 -10.74
CA GLY A 15 0.43 -10.61 -10.25
C GLY A 15 1.29 -9.34 -10.19
N ASP A 16 0.73 -8.20 -10.58
CA ASP A 16 1.49 -6.95 -10.55
C ASP A 16 1.83 -6.53 -9.14
N VAL A 17 3.06 -6.07 -8.96
CA VAL A 17 3.48 -5.36 -7.77
C VAL A 17 3.44 -3.88 -8.08
N ILE A 18 2.63 -3.13 -7.34
CA ILE A 18 2.46 -1.69 -7.54
C ILE A 18 2.85 -0.96 -6.26
N GLU A 19 3.48 0.19 -6.43
CA GLU A 19 4.01 1.00 -5.34
C GLU A 19 3.52 2.43 -5.45
N SER A 20 3.06 2.98 -4.34
CA SER A 20 2.76 4.41 -4.22
C SER A 20 3.99 5.10 -3.61
N ARG A 21 4.62 6.01 -4.36
CA ARG A 21 5.92 6.59 -4.00
C ARG A 21 5.84 7.93 -3.33
N TYR A 22 4.76 8.66 -3.58
CA TYR A 22 4.57 9.97 -2.98
C TYR A 22 3.10 10.20 -2.68
N ARG A 23 2.81 11.21 -1.91
CA ARG A 23 1.44 11.55 -1.53
C ARG A 23 0.59 11.78 -2.77
N HIS A 24 -0.60 11.18 -2.80
CA HIS A 24 -1.53 11.24 -3.93
C HIS A 24 -1.05 10.47 -5.17
N ASP A 25 -0.06 9.62 -5.04
CA ASP A 25 0.36 8.72 -6.11
C ASP A 25 -0.57 7.51 -6.14
N TYR A 26 -1.66 7.66 -6.86
CA TYR A 26 -2.72 6.65 -6.96
C TYR A 26 -2.39 5.70 -8.11
N VAL A 27 -1.95 4.50 -7.79
CA VAL A 27 -1.46 3.53 -8.78
C VAL A 27 -2.36 2.30 -8.79
N PHE A 28 -2.89 1.97 -9.98
CA PHE A 28 -3.70 0.77 -10.19
C PHE A 28 -2.84 -0.37 -10.76
N CYS A 29 -3.20 -1.61 -10.45
CA CYS A 29 -2.60 -2.76 -11.10
C CYS A 29 -3.10 -2.88 -12.55
N SER A 30 -2.44 -3.72 -13.35
CA SER A 30 -2.76 -3.88 -14.78
C SER A 30 -4.20 -4.29 -15.04
N CYS A 31 -4.76 -5.15 -14.20
CA CYS A 31 -6.14 -5.60 -14.37
C CYS A 31 -7.17 -4.65 -13.72
N GLY A 32 -6.72 -3.64 -13.01
CA GLY A 32 -7.59 -2.66 -12.36
C GLY A 32 -8.35 -3.16 -11.12
N ALA A 33 -8.03 -4.35 -10.62
CA ALA A 33 -8.75 -4.94 -9.49
C ALA A 33 -8.41 -4.26 -8.17
N CYS A 34 -7.23 -3.68 -8.05
CA CYS A 34 -6.79 -3.04 -6.82
C CYS A 34 -5.81 -1.90 -7.10
N ALA A 35 -5.62 -1.05 -6.10
CA ALA A 35 -4.77 0.14 -6.24
C ALA A 35 -4.17 0.53 -4.90
N VAL A 36 -3.12 1.31 -4.97
CA VAL A 36 -2.45 1.88 -3.79
C VAL A 36 -2.41 3.40 -3.90
N ASP A 37 -2.38 4.06 -2.76
CA ASP A 37 -2.31 5.52 -2.68
C ASP A 37 -1.70 5.92 -1.34
N GLY A 38 -1.23 7.15 -1.23
CA GLY A 38 -0.75 7.73 0.01
C GLY A 38 0.75 7.84 0.16
N GLY A 39 1.54 7.20 -0.71
CA GLY A 39 2.99 7.28 -0.67
C GLY A 39 3.55 6.90 0.69
N HIS A 40 4.36 7.79 1.26
CA HIS A 40 4.96 7.58 2.57
C HIS A 40 4.15 8.23 3.70
N ASP A 41 3.02 8.86 3.38
CA ASP A 41 2.21 9.55 4.38
C ASP A 41 1.14 8.66 5.00
N TYR A 42 0.51 7.84 4.17
CA TYR A 42 -0.53 6.92 4.66
C TYR A 42 -0.68 5.73 3.70
N LEU A 43 -1.32 4.67 4.18
CA LEU A 43 -1.61 3.49 3.38
C LEU A 43 -3.09 3.50 2.98
N ARG A 44 -3.36 3.79 1.73
CA ARG A 44 -4.71 3.76 1.19
C ARG A 44 -4.82 2.69 0.13
N ARG A 45 -5.90 1.93 0.18
CA ARG A 45 -6.14 0.79 -0.71
C ARG A 45 -7.50 0.91 -1.37
N ALA A 46 -7.55 0.53 -2.65
CA ALA A 46 -8.81 0.34 -3.37
C ALA A 46 -8.83 -1.09 -3.89
N PHE A 47 -9.98 -1.74 -3.82
CA PHE A 47 -10.12 -3.10 -4.27
C PHE A 47 -11.58 -3.36 -4.65
N LYS A 48 -11.81 -4.36 -5.53
CA LYS A 48 -13.15 -4.65 -6.05
C LYS A 48 -13.92 -5.64 -5.20
N HIS A 49 -13.26 -6.60 -4.60
CA HIS A 49 -13.92 -7.68 -3.86
C HIS A 49 -13.60 -7.62 -2.38
N SER A 50 -12.41 -8.05 -2.00
CA SER A 50 -11.96 -7.97 -0.61
C SER A 50 -10.45 -7.87 -0.59
N ARG A 51 -9.90 -7.40 0.55
CA ARG A 51 -8.45 -7.29 0.66
C ARG A 51 -7.79 -8.68 0.65
N ASP A 52 -8.48 -9.71 1.11
CA ASP A 52 -7.92 -11.05 1.10
C ASP A 52 -7.92 -11.68 -0.29
N GLU A 53 -8.92 -11.38 -1.10
CA GLU A 53 -9.06 -11.94 -2.44
C GLU A 53 -8.25 -11.19 -3.49
N ASP A 54 -8.13 -9.88 -3.36
CA ASP A 54 -7.63 -9.04 -4.43
C ASP A 54 -6.14 -8.78 -4.34
N TYR A 55 -5.58 -8.65 -3.14
CA TYR A 55 -4.15 -8.31 -3.05
C TYR A 55 -3.49 -8.86 -1.80
N GLU A 56 -2.16 -8.89 -1.89
CA GLU A 56 -1.28 -9.20 -0.77
C GLU A 56 -0.56 -7.92 -0.37
N GLU A 57 -0.63 -7.57 0.92
CA GLU A 57 0.01 -6.37 1.44
C GLU A 57 1.52 -6.57 1.52
N LEU A 58 2.28 -5.73 0.86
CA LEU A 58 3.74 -5.78 0.86
C LEU A 58 4.39 -4.61 1.59
N SER A 59 3.59 -3.69 2.10
CA SER A 59 4.11 -2.45 2.69
C SER A 59 4.99 -2.73 3.90
N ILE A 60 5.97 -1.84 4.08
CA ILE A 60 6.89 -1.85 5.20
C ILE A 60 6.76 -0.52 5.90
N TRP A 61 6.60 -0.55 7.20
CA TRP A 61 6.54 0.68 7.99
C TRP A 61 7.32 0.52 9.27
N LYS A 62 7.71 1.65 9.83
CA LYS A 62 8.43 1.71 11.08
C LYS A 62 7.56 2.45 12.08
N GLU A 63 7.38 1.88 13.25
CA GLU A 63 6.71 2.55 14.33
C GLU A 63 7.75 3.24 15.19
N GLU A 64 7.64 4.56 15.27
CA GLU A 64 8.52 5.36 16.12
C GLU A 64 7.80 5.61 17.43
N GLN A 65 8.39 5.09 18.50
CA GLN A 65 7.91 5.38 19.84
C GLN A 65 8.67 6.58 20.35
N GLU A 66 7.94 7.53 20.90
CA GLU A 66 8.58 8.57 21.68
C GLU A 66 9.19 7.92 22.90
N GLU A 67 10.50 8.03 23.02
CA GLU A 67 11.15 7.62 24.23
C GLU A 67 10.78 8.57 25.34
N GLU A 68 10.09 8.03 26.32
CA GLU A 68 9.91 8.74 27.55
C GLU A 68 11.15 8.60 28.41
N VAL A 69 11.76 9.71 28.61
CA VAL A 69 12.95 9.77 29.42
C VAL A 69 12.57 9.99 30.87
#